data_d6aabd9550500611ccb17cbd3a74765a
#
_entry.id   d6aabd9550500611ccb17cbd3a74765a
#
_cell.length_a   1.000
_cell.length_b   1.000
_cell.length_c   1.000
_cell.angle_alpha   90.00
_cell.angle_beta   90.00
_cell.angle_gamma   90.00
#
_symmetry.space_group_name_H-M   'P 1'
#
loop_
_entity.id
_entity.type
_entity.pdbx_description
1 polymer ?
#
loop_
_entity_poly.entity_id
_entity_poly.type
_entity_poly.pdbx_seq_one_letter_code
_entity_poly.pdbx_strand_id
1 'polypeptide(L)'
;MFFHLQQQQDNAFAQTATTVINNNNTAANITLGNPQIIYTEYGKTTNMIPFVVNGTHGSRLSFIGNGTIQGINVTDNGRAISISKADGSIFSRGVGILTANASSRGIAAFSFIGTGHYGTDGKLRDFGPIYFLNATGNLASLKGAAGIYKDQINKAGNAVTKLWLWKQ
;
A
#
# COMPACT_ATOMS: atom_id res chain seq x y z
N MET A 1 -5.43 -8.72 28.30
CA MET A 1 -4.25 -7.86 28.42
C MET A 1 -3.52 -7.62 27.08
N PHE A 2 -3.74 -8.44 26.05
CA PHE A 2 -3.10 -8.28 24.72
C PHE A 2 -3.75 -7.26 23.79
N PHE A 3 -5.03 -6.93 23.97
CA PHE A 3 -5.75 -5.97 23.10
C PHE A 3 -5.31 -4.51 23.28
N HIS A 4 -4.79 -4.15 24.47
CA HIS A 4 -4.34 -2.76 24.73
C HIS A 4 -2.99 -2.43 24.07
N LEU A 5 -2.14 -3.42 23.87
CA LEU A 5 -0.84 -3.23 23.19
C LEU A 5 -0.97 -3.00 21.69
N GLN A 6 -1.98 -3.61 21.06
CA GLN A 6 -2.22 -3.43 19.63
C GLN A 6 -2.74 -2.03 19.30
N GLN A 7 -3.62 -1.47 20.16
CA GLN A 7 -4.10 -0.10 20.02
C GLN A 7 -2.99 0.95 20.25
N GLN A 8 -2.04 0.66 21.15
CA GLN A 8 -0.89 1.55 21.36
C GLN A 8 0.09 1.55 20.17
N GLN A 9 0.29 0.43 19.49
CA GLN A 9 1.12 0.38 18.27
C GLN A 9 0.47 1.13 17.11
N ASP A 10 -0.84 1.01 16.92
CA ASP A 10 -1.55 1.74 15.87
C ASP A 10 -1.56 3.26 16.12
N ASN A 11 -1.56 3.69 17.40
CA ASN A 11 -1.43 5.10 17.78
C ASN A 11 0.01 5.61 17.72
N ALA A 12 1.01 4.77 17.96
CA ALA A 12 2.42 5.17 17.88
C ALA A 12 2.85 5.54 16.45
N PHE A 13 2.28 4.89 15.42
CA PHE A 13 2.54 5.27 14.03
C PHE A 13 1.90 6.62 13.64
N ALA A 14 0.86 7.05 14.35
CA ALA A 14 0.22 8.35 14.10
C ALA A 14 0.95 9.52 14.80
N GLN A 15 1.79 9.26 15.78
CA GLN A 15 2.41 10.31 16.61
C GLN A 15 3.90 10.54 16.40
N THR A 16 4.62 9.72 15.64
CA THR A 16 6.08 9.82 15.56
C THR A 16 6.55 10.46 14.25
N ALA A 17 6.13 11.66 13.95
CA ALA A 17 6.73 12.50 12.91
C ALA A 17 7.01 13.93 13.39
N THR A 18 7.32 14.11 14.67
CA THR A 18 7.81 15.39 15.17
C THR A 18 9.22 15.20 15.72
N THR A 19 10.21 15.11 14.84
CA THR A 19 11.60 15.29 15.23
C THR A 19 11.94 16.76 15.05
N VAL A 20 11.93 17.52 16.12
CA VAL A 20 12.49 18.88 16.14
C VAL A 20 14.01 18.75 16.16
N ILE A 21 14.64 18.91 15.00
CA ILE A 21 16.10 19.13 14.93
C ILE A 21 16.33 20.64 15.05
N ASN A 22 16.61 21.09 16.27
CA ASN A 22 17.07 22.45 16.52
C ASN A 22 18.57 22.54 16.17
N ASN A 23 18.87 22.85 14.93
CA ASN A 23 20.17 23.43 14.54
C ASN A 23 19.89 24.69 13.74
N ASN A 24 20.56 25.80 14.08
CA ASN A 24 20.45 27.14 13.53
C ASN A 24 20.82 27.26 12.04
N ASN A 25 20.35 26.39 11.20
CA ASN A 25 20.33 26.53 9.75
C ASN A 25 18.85 26.32 9.35
N THR A 26 18.32 27.19 8.53
CA THR A 26 16.98 27.21 7.96
C THR A 26 16.58 25.85 7.36
N ALA A 27 16.34 24.87 8.23
CA ALA A 27 15.70 23.62 7.84
C ALA A 27 14.23 23.95 7.55
N ALA A 28 13.81 23.75 6.31
CA ALA A 28 12.39 23.81 5.98
C ALA A 28 11.65 22.86 6.93
N ASN A 29 10.69 23.37 7.70
CA ASN A 29 9.80 22.56 8.50
C ASN A 29 8.95 21.73 7.53
N ILE A 30 9.35 20.48 7.28
CA ILE A 30 8.53 19.53 6.56
C ILE A 30 7.46 19.04 7.54
N THR A 31 6.32 19.69 7.54
CA THR A 31 5.15 19.20 8.25
C THR A 31 4.48 18.16 7.37
N LEU A 32 4.66 16.89 7.70
CA LEU A 32 3.82 15.83 7.15
C LEU A 32 2.44 16.02 7.75
N GLY A 33 1.50 16.55 6.97
CA GLY A 33 0.10 16.71 7.40
C GLY A 33 -0.49 15.37 7.84
N ASN A 34 -1.54 15.41 8.67
CA ASN A 34 -2.25 14.20 9.11
C ASN A 34 -2.70 13.38 7.88
N PRO A 35 -2.19 12.14 7.71
CA PRO A 35 -2.52 11.33 6.55
C PRO A 35 -4.00 10.93 6.65
N GLN A 36 -4.81 11.32 5.68
CA GLN A 36 -6.17 10.83 5.52
C GLN A 36 -6.18 9.58 4.67
N ILE A 37 -6.96 8.58 5.10
CA ILE A 37 -7.28 7.43 4.24
C ILE A 37 -8.04 7.97 3.04
N ILE A 38 -7.46 7.82 1.87
CA ILE A 38 -8.08 8.27 0.60
C ILE A 38 -8.58 7.12 -0.24
N TYR A 39 -8.13 5.90 0.07
CA TYR A 39 -8.48 4.69 -0.66
C TYR A 39 -8.75 3.54 0.30
N THR A 40 -9.81 2.82 0.04
CA THR A 40 -10.10 1.51 0.63
C THR A 40 -10.50 0.56 -0.48
N GLU A 41 -9.88 -0.61 -0.51
CA GLU A 41 -10.10 -1.64 -1.52
C GLU A 41 -10.35 -2.99 -0.89
N TYR A 42 -11.18 -3.78 -1.57
CA TYR A 42 -11.33 -5.21 -1.34
C TYR A 42 -10.83 -5.94 -2.58
N GLY A 43 -9.69 -6.61 -2.41
CA GLY A 43 -8.97 -7.26 -3.50
C GLY A 43 -8.91 -8.77 -3.36
N LYS A 44 -8.44 -9.40 -4.43
CA LYS A 44 -8.18 -10.84 -4.48
C LYS A 44 -6.98 -11.14 -5.37
N THR A 45 -6.10 -12.02 -4.90
CA THR A 45 -5.09 -12.65 -5.74
C THR A 45 -5.77 -13.62 -6.69
N THR A 46 -5.64 -13.39 -7.98
CA THR A 46 -6.27 -14.20 -9.04
C THR A 46 -5.36 -15.27 -9.60
N ASN A 47 -4.05 -15.05 -9.50
CA ASN A 47 -3.04 -16.00 -9.94
C ASN A 47 -1.79 -15.90 -9.05
N MET A 48 -1.16 -17.05 -8.79
CA MET A 48 0.09 -17.13 -8.05
C MET A 48 0.98 -18.20 -8.68
N ILE A 49 2.14 -17.80 -9.18
CA ILE A 49 3.12 -18.69 -9.78
C ILE A 49 4.38 -18.66 -8.91
N PRO A 50 4.66 -19.71 -8.13
CA PRO A 50 5.86 -19.78 -7.33
C PRO A 50 7.11 -19.90 -8.21
N PHE A 51 8.23 -19.42 -7.70
CA PHE A 51 9.54 -19.59 -8.32
C PHE A 51 10.64 -19.75 -7.26
N VAL A 52 11.74 -20.36 -7.67
CA VAL A 52 12.99 -20.42 -6.89
C VAL A 52 14.13 -19.99 -7.80
N VAL A 53 14.91 -19.01 -7.38
CA VAL A 53 16.10 -18.55 -8.09
C VAL A 53 17.24 -18.41 -7.10
N ASN A 54 18.33 -19.15 -7.32
CA ASN A 54 19.51 -19.17 -6.45
C ASN A 54 19.17 -19.38 -4.97
N GLY A 55 18.26 -20.33 -4.68
CA GLY A 55 17.79 -20.62 -3.32
C GLY A 55 16.79 -19.61 -2.73
N THR A 56 16.50 -18.54 -3.44
CA THR A 56 15.49 -17.55 -3.03
C THR A 56 14.11 -17.98 -3.50
N HIS A 57 13.18 -18.15 -2.56
CA HIS A 57 11.77 -18.48 -2.84
C HIS A 57 10.96 -17.22 -3.05
N GLY A 58 10.08 -17.24 -4.05
CA GLY A 58 9.18 -16.14 -4.33
C GLY A 58 7.96 -16.57 -5.13
N SER A 59 7.10 -15.60 -5.43
CA SER A 59 5.90 -15.80 -6.25
C SER A 59 5.66 -14.60 -7.16
N ARG A 60 5.21 -14.86 -8.38
CA ARG A 60 4.59 -13.85 -9.24
C ARG A 60 3.10 -13.87 -9.00
N LEU A 61 2.53 -12.72 -8.77
CA LEU A 61 1.12 -12.55 -8.40
C LEU A 61 0.40 -11.72 -9.44
N SER A 62 -0.86 -12.07 -9.72
CA SER A 62 -1.82 -11.15 -10.33
C SER A 62 -2.95 -10.91 -9.34
N PHE A 63 -3.44 -9.71 -9.28
CA PHE A 63 -4.53 -9.34 -8.37
C PHE A 63 -5.54 -8.43 -9.07
N ILE A 64 -6.75 -8.47 -8.56
CA ILE A 64 -7.83 -7.54 -8.91
C ILE A 64 -8.49 -7.05 -7.62
N GLY A 65 -9.05 -5.86 -7.68
CA GLY A 65 -9.81 -5.30 -6.56
C GLY A 65 -10.85 -4.29 -7.00
N ASN A 66 -11.73 -3.98 -6.07
CA ASN A 66 -12.70 -2.90 -6.21
C ASN A 66 -12.64 -2.04 -4.97
N GLY A 67 -12.65 -0.74 -5.16
CA GLY A 67 -12.52 0.18 -4.06
C GLY A 67 -13.04 1.57 -4.38
N THR A 68 -12.81 2.47 -3.44
CA THR A 68 -13.16 3.88 -3.58
C THR A 68 -11.94 4.74 -3.26
N ILE A 69 -11.50 5.57 -4.21
CA ILE A 69 -10.42 6.53 -4.04
C ILE A 69 -10.96 7.96 -4.19
N GLN A 70 -10.81 8.78 -3.15
CA GLN A 70 -11.33 10.17 -3.12
C GLN A 70 -12.82 10.27 -3.50
N GLY A 71 -13.63 9.28 -3.10
CA GLY A 71 -15.06 9.21 -3.45
C GLY A 71 -15.36 8.63 -4.84
N ILE A 72 -14.35 8.27 -5.63
CA ILE A 72 -14.52 7.69 -6.97
C ILE A 72 -14.41 6.17 -6.87
N ASN A 73 -15.43 5.44 -7.33
CA ASN A 73 -15.37 3.98 -7.42
C ASN A 73 -14.42 3.57 -8.54
N VAL A 74 -13.50 2.66 -8.21
CA VAL A 74 -12.48 2.16 -9.11
C VAL A 74 -12.37 0.64 -9.06
N THR A 75 -11.93 0.07 -10.17
CA THR A 75 -11.41 -1.29 -10.23
C THR A 75 -9.89 -1.22 -10.28
N ASP A 76 -9.22 -2.03 -9.48
CA ASP A 76 -7.78 -2.23 -9.53
C ASP A 76 -7.44 -3.51 -10.28
N ASN A 77 -6.36 -3.47 -11.05
CA ASN A 77 -5.79 -4.62 -11.73
C ASN A 77 -4.27 -4.49 -11.75
N GLY A 78 -3.58 -5.48 -11.20
CA GLY A 78 -2.14 -5.39 -11.10
C GLY A 78 -1.42 -6.73 -11.00
N ARG A 79 -0.11 -6.61 -10.89
CA ARG A 79 0.82 -7.73 -10.72
C ARG A 79 1.94 -7.35 -9.77
N ALA A 80 2.43 -8.35 -9.03
CA ALA A 80 3.50 -8.18 -8.09
C ALA A 80 4.48 -9.37 -8.14
N ILE A 81 5.65 -9.13 -7.57
CA ILE A 81 6.58 -10.16 -7.16
C ILE A 81 6.67 -10.10 -5.64
N SER A 82 6.56 -11.27 -5.01
CA SER A 82 6.74 -11.46 -3.58
C SER A 82 7.94 -12.37 -3.35
N ILE A 83 8.81 -12.03 -2.41
CA ILE A 83 10.05 -12.77 -2.10
C ILE A 83 10.11 -13.03 -0.60
N SER A 84 10.22 -14.29 -0.21
CA SER A 84 10.45 -14.68 1.17
C SER A 84 11.92 -14.47 1.55
N LYS A 85 12.16 -13.80 2.68
CA LYS A 85 13.50 -13.57 3.22
C LYS A 85 13.81 -14.53 4.36
N ALA A 86 15.08 -14.69 4.67
CA ALA A 86 15.56 -15.59 5.71
C ALA A 86 15.05 -15.21 7.13
N ASP A 87 14.77 -13.96 7.38
CA ASP A 87 14.22 -13.43 8.63
C ASP A 87 12.69 -13.63 8.77
N GLY A 88 12.07 -14.33 7.82
CA GLY A 88 10.63 -14.56 7.79
C GLY A 88 9.81 -13.37 7.23
N SER A 89 10.45 -12.27 6.86
CA SER A 89 9.76 -11.18 6.19
C SER A 89 9.47 -11.52 4.72
N ILE A 90 8.48 -10.85 4.18
CA ILE A 90 8.11 -10.90 2.76
C ILE A 90 8.42 -9.53 2.16
N PHE A 91 9.27 -9.50 1.15
CA PHE A 91 9.45 -8.31 0.32
C PHE A 91 8.50 -8.39 -0.86
N SER A 92 7.79 -7.31 -1.15
CA SER A 92 6.88 -7.20 -2.29
C SER A 92 7.22 -5.98 -3.15
N ARG A 93 6.98 -6.10 -4.45
CA ARG A 93 6.97 -4.97 -5.39
C ARG A 93 6.01 -5.25 -6.52
N GLY A 94 5.34 -4.22 -7.00
CA GLY A 94 4.38 -4.40 -8.08
C GLY A 94 3.99 -3.12 -8.78
N VAL A 95 3.12 -3.31 -9.76
CA VAL A 95 2.49 -2.25 -10.53
C VAL A 95 1.01 -2.57 -10.72
N GLY A 96 0.19 -1.54 -10.84
CA GLY A 96 -1.23 -1.70 -11.12
C GLY A 96 -1.83 -0.49 -11.80
N ILE A 97 -3.08 -0.65 -12.19
CA ILE A 97 -3.89 0.38 -12.82
C ILE A 97 -5.24 0.45 -12.12
N LEU A 98 -5.55 1.59 -11.55
CA LEU A 98 -6.90 1.94 -11.14
C LEU A 98 -7.67 2.43 -12.37
N THR A 99 -8.85 1.88 -12.58
CA THR A 99 -9.78 2.32 -13.63
C THR A 99 -11.07 2.81 -12.96
N ALA A 100 -11.39 4.09 -13.14
CA ALA A 100 -12.65 4.63 -12.65
C ALA A 100 -13.82 3.99 -13.41
N ASN A 101 -14.96 3.84 -12.73
CA ASN A 101 -16.17 3.33 -13.35
C ASN A 101 -16.62 4.20 -14.54
N ALA A 102 -17.53 3.69 -15.36
CA ALA A 102 -17.93 4.33 -16.62
C ALA A 102 -18.48 5.76 -16.46
N SER A 103 -19.11 6.08 -15.33
CA SER A 103 -19.64 7.42 -15.04
C SER A 103 -18.56 8.43 -14.69
N SER A 104 -17.43 7.97 -14.14
CA SER A 104 -16.37 8.86 -13.64
C SER A 104 -15.19 9.02 -14.59
N ARG A 105 -14.96 8.10 -15.50
CA ARG A 105 -13.85 8.06 -16.47
C ARG A 105 -12.50 8.47 -15.89
N GLY A 106 -11.49 7.70 -16.13
CA GLY A 106 -10.11 7.99 -15.72
C GLY A 106 -9.36 6.71 -15.38
N ILE A 107 -8.06 6.80 -15.50
CA ILE A 107 -7.13 5.75 -15.10
C ILE A 107 -6.02 6.36 -14.26
N ALA A 108 -5.44 5.56 -13.34
CA ALA A 108 -4.23 5.93 -12.63
C ALA A 108 -3.29 4.71 -12.56
N ALA A 109 -2.12 4.83 -13.16
CA ALA A 109 -1.08 3.82 -13.09
C ALA A 109 -0.22 4.05 -11.85
N PHE A 110 0.09 2.98 -11.11
CA PHE A 110 0.91 3.07 -9.90
C PHE A 110 1.97 1.97 -9.83
N SER A 111 2.97 2.22 -9.01
CA SER A 111 3.95 1.22 -8.57
C SER A 111 4.04 1.24 -7.05
N PHE A 112 4.40 0.10 -6.47
CA PHE A 112 4.59 -0.03 -5.02
C PHE A 112 5.76 -0.93 -4.69
N ILE A 113 6.29 -0.73 -3.49
CA ILE A 113 7.28 -1.60 -2.85
C ILE A 113 6.81 -1.77 -1.41
N GLY A 114 6.89 -2.99 -0.87
CA GLY A 114 6.48 -3.25 0.48
C GLY A 114 7.29 -4.30 1.20
N THR A 115 7.02 -4.38 2.48
CA THR A 115 7.50 -5.46 3.34
C THR A 115 6.38 -5.88 4.27
N GLY A 116 6.31 -7.18 4.55
CA GLY A 116 5.27 -7.73 5.38
C GLY A 116 5.70 -8.94 6.18
N HIS A 117 4.85 -9.34 7.09
CA HIS A 117 5.00 -10.53 7.91
C HIS A 117 3.67 -11.26 8.06
N TYR A 118 3.73 -12.57 8.19
CA TYR A 118 2.56 -13.34 8.59
C TYR A 118 2.32 -13.17 10.09
N GLY A 119 1.11 -12.77 10.43
CA GLY A 119 0.67 -12.74 11.82
C GLY A 119 0.32 -14.13 12.33
N THR A 120 0.09 -14.26 13.65
CA THR A 120 -0.35 -15.50 14.30
C THR A 120 -1.72 -15.99 13.79
N ASP A 121 -2.55 -15.09 13.25
CA ASP A 121 -3.82 -15.37 12.57
C ASP A 121 -3.64 -15.87 11.12
N GLY A 122 -2.39 -16.02 10.68
CA GLY A 122 -2.03 -16.49 9.34
C GLY A 122 -2.31 -15.50 8.21
N LYS A 123 -2.62 -14.24 8.53
CA LYS A 123 -2.73 -13.17 7.53
C LYS A 123 -1.37 -12.54 7.28
N LEU A 124 -1.06 -12.28 6.01
CA LEU A 124 0.04 -11.42 5.63
C LEU A 124 -0.37 -9.95 5.86
N ARG A 125 0.45 -9.22 6.59
CA ARG A 125 0.34 -7.77 6.74
C ARG A 125 1.49 -7.13 6.02
N ASP A 126 1.21 -6.50 4.90
CA ASP A 126 2.18 -5.85 4.03
C ASP A 126 1.95 -4.33 4.03
N PHE A 127 3.01 -3.56 3.98
CA PHE A 127 2.94 -2.10 3.92
C PHE A 127 4.16 -1.53 3.20
N GLY A 128 3.99 -0.34 2.65
CA GLY A 128 5.09 0.36 2.00
C GLY A 128 4.66 1.56 1.18
N PRO A 129 5.61 2.21 0.51
CA PRO A 129 5.32 3.31 -0.38
C PRO A 129 4.60 2.87 -1.65
N ILE A 130 3.75 3.76 -2.14
CA ILE A 130 3.07 3.68 -3.43
C ILE A 130 3.25 5.00 -4.17
N TYR A 131 3.45 4.93 -5.49
CA TYR A 131 3.68 6.07 -6.37
C TYR A 131 2.74 6.01 -7.54
N PHE A 132 1.99 7.08 -7.78
CA PHE A 132 1.14 7.23 -8.96
C PHE A 132 1.95 7.82 -10.11
N LEU A 133 2.31 6.98 -11.07
CA LEU A 133 3.20 7.33 -12.18
C LEU A 133 2.51 8.21 -13.21
N ASN A 134 1.24 7.92 -13.50
CA ASN A 134 0.41 8.67 -14.43
C ASN A 134 -1.06 8.55 -14.01
N ALA A 135 -1.84 9.59 -14.31
CA ALA A 135 -3.27 9.58 -14.06
C ALA A 135 -4.00 10.52 -15.02
N THR A 136 -5.24 10.17 -15.35
CA THR A 136 -6.08 10.91 -16.32
C THR A 136 -7.53 10.99 -15.84
N GLY A 137 -8.33 11.82 -16.50
CA GLY A 137 -9.75 11.97 -16.18
C GLY A 137 -9.97 12.43 -14.74
N ASN A 138 -10.98 11.90 -14.09
CA ASN A 138 -11.30 12.25 -12.69
C ASN A 138 -10.27 11.74 -11.67
N LEU A 139 -9.30 10.92 -12.09
CA LEU A 139 -8.17 10.50 -11.28
C LEU A 139 -6.91 11.35 -11.49
N ALA A 140 -6.98 12.41 -12.32
CA ALA A 140 -5.81 13.21 -12.72
C ALA A 140 -5.06 13.84 -11.53
N SER A 141 -5.74 14.13 -10.42
CA SER A 141 -5.13 14.65 -9.18
C SER A 141 -4.13 13.69 -8.52
N LEU A 142 -4.15 12.41 -8.90
CA LEU A 142 -3.21 11.40 -8.40
C LEU A 142 -1.86 11.43 -9.14
N LYS A 143 -1.77 12.10 -10.30
CA LYS A 143 -0.53 12.11 -11.09
C LYS A 143 0.65 12.68 -10.31
N GLY A 144 1.70 11.88 -10.16
CA GLY A 144 2.89 12.24 -9.39
C GLY A 144 2.71 12.16 -7.86
N ALA A 145 1.54 11.78 -7.38
CA ALA A 145 1.31 11.64 -5.95
C ALA A 145 2.05 10.43 -5.38
N ALA A 146 2.47 10.55 -4.12
CA ALA A 146 3.07 9.48 -3.34
C ALA A 146 2.25 9.23 -2.07
N GLY A 147 2.29 8.00 -1.59
CA GLY A 147 1.58 7.62 -0.37
C GLY A 147 2.16 6.38 0.28
N ILE A 148 1.47 5.93 1.32
CA ILE A 148 1.74 4.64 1.98
C ILE A 148 0.48 3.79 1.87
N TYR A 149 0.66 2.52 1.51
CA TYR A 149 -0.40 1.53 1.58
C TYR A 149 -0.18 0.57 2.74
N LYS A 150 -1.26 -0.05 3.19
CA LYS A 150 -1.27 -1.15 4.14
C LYS A 150 -2.28 -2.20 3.69
N ASP A 151 -1.79 -3.43 3.52
CA ASP A 151 -2.58 -4.59 3.12
C ASP A 151 -2.74 -5.57 4.26
N GLN A 152 -3.90 -6.22 4.31
CA GLN A 152 -4.13 -7.45 5.04
C GLN A 152 -4.64 -8.51 4.08
N ILE A 153 -3.85 -9.56 3.88
CA ILE A 153 -4.15 -10.63 2.92
C ILE A 153 -4.35 -11.93 3.68
N ASN A 154 -5.50 -12.58 3.54
CA ASN A 154 -5.77 -13.87 4.17
C ASN A 154 -5.23 -15.05 3.35
N LYS A 155 -5.29 -16.27 3.91
CA LYS A 155 -4.80 -17.49 3.26
C LYS A 155 -5.50 -17.83 1.93
N ALA A 156 -6.71 -17.32 1.72
CA ALA A 156 -7.46 -17.49 0.47
C ALA A 156 -7.10 -16.43 -0.59
N GLY A 157 -6.15 -15.52 -0.29
CA GLY A 157 -5.73 -14.46 -1.18
C GLY A 157 -6.66 -13.26 -1.21
N ASN A 158 -7.68 -13.19 -0.33
CA ASN A 158 -8.51 -11.98 -0.22
C ASN A 158 -7.76 -10.93 0.58
N ALA A 159 -7.77 -9.70 0.09
CA ALA A 159 -7.05 -8.55 0.61
C ALA A 159 -7.99 -7.41 1.02
N VAL A 160 -7.58 -6.67 2.02
CA VAL A 160 -8.11 -5.33 2.32
C VAL A 160 -6.94 -4.38 2.29
N THR A 161 -7.00 -3.41 1.38
CA THR A 161 -5.98 -2.37 1.19
C THR A 161 -6.48 -1.03 1.67
N LYS A 162 -5.65 -0.31 2.40
CA LYS A 162 -5.85 1.10 2.74
C LYS A 162 -4.68 1.92 2.25
N LEU A 163 -4.95 3.12 1.74
CA LEU A 163 -3.93 4.03 1.23
C LEU A 163 -4.09 5.41 1.84
N TRP A 164 -2.98 5.98 2.23
CA TRP A 164 -2.81 7.35 2.68
C TRP A 164 -1.91 8.09 1.70
N LEU A 165 -2.33 9.24 1.19
CA LEU A 165 -1.45 10.11 0.39
C LEU A 165 -0.78 11.16 1.26
N TRP A 166 0.47 11.48 0.92
CA TRP A 166 1.07 12.73 1.33
C TRP A 166 0.51 13.85 0.46
N LYS A 167 -0.18 14.79 1.09
CA LYS A 167 -0.51 16.06 0.45
C LYS A 167 0.73 16.95 0.58
N GLN A 168 1.22 17.41 -0.55
CA GLN A 168 2.16 18.53 -0.59
C GLN A 168 1.43 19.83 -0.26
#